data_f14ef5256b07a65093fb3e761e745353
#
_entry.id   f14ef5256b07a65093fb3e761e745353
#
_cell.length_a   1.000
_cell.length_b   1.000
_cell.length_c   1.000
_cell.angle_alpha   90.00
_cell.angle_beta   90.00
_cell.angle_gamma   90.00
#
_symmetry.space_group_name_H-M   'P 1'
#
loop_
_entity.id
_entity.type
_entity.pdbx_description
1 polymer ?
#
loop_
_entity_poly.entity_id
_entity_poly.type
_entity_poly.pdbx_seq_one_letter_code
_entity_poly.pdbx_strand_id
1 'polypeptide(L)'
;MTSHRTDTLRLAGCTALITGASSGLGAAFAEELARRQANLILVARSEPVLAATVSRLRDRYGIRADVIVQDLAVEGAATAVAQRTAELGVRVDLLVNNAGFATQGRFETIAADRDHHQVMLNVAAAVDLTHALLPGMLAAGTGAIVNVASLGGFQPAPYLAVYGATKAFMISFSQALSAELHGRGITVLALCPGPVDTAFFDVLGSRAAAIGQQLDAAAVITAALDALTAGRAASLSSHR
;
A
#
# COMPACT_ATOMS: atom_id res chain seq x y z
N MET A 1 -8.98 -29.86 20.43
CA MET A 1 -9.13 -28.52 19.83
C MET A 1 -7.86 -27.73 20.11
N THR A 2 -6.88 -27.84 19.23
CA THR A 2 -5.62 -27.09 19.34
C THR A 2 -5.91 -25.65 18.92
N SER A 3 -5.80 -24.73 19.88
CA SER A 3 -5.82 -23.28 19.64
C SER A 3 -4.68 -22.95 18.69
N HIS A 4 -4.97 -22.78 17.41
CA HIS A 4 -4.03 -22.15 16.48
C HIS A 4 -3.91 -20.67 16.90
N ARG A 5 -2.89 -20.38 17.72
CA ARG A 5 -2.40 -18.99 17.83
C ARG A 5 -1.95 -18.62 16.41
N THR A 6 -2.74 -17.81 15.72
CA THR A 6 -2.25 -17.09 14.56
C THR A 6 -1.08 -16.23 15.05
N ASP A 7 0.14 -16.62 14.71
CA ASP A 7 1.31 -15.76 14.98
C ASP A 7 1.11 -14.49 14.15
N THR A 8 0.65 -13.45 14.84
CA THR A 8 0.50 -12.12 14.24
C THR A 8 1.89 -11.58 13.88
N LEU A 9 2.00 -10.97 12.71
CA LEU A 9 3.25 -10.39 12.22
C LEU A 9 3.85 -9.43 13.25
N ARG A 10 5.08 -9.68 13.67
CA ARG A 10 5.87 -8.73 14.46
C ARG A 10 6.52 -7.73 13.51
N LEU A 11 6.28 -6.45 13.73
CA LEU A 11 6.85 -5.40 12.87
C LEU A 11 8.36 -5.20 13.12
N ALA A 12 8.81 -5.29 14.36
CA ALA A 12 10.23 -5.16 14.67
C ALA A 12 11.04 -6.28 14.00
N GLY A 13 11.99 -5.87 13.15
CA GLY A 13 12.86 -6.76 12.37
C GLY A 13 12.24 -7.34 11.10
N CYS A 14 10.92 -7.16 10.85
CA CYS A 14 10.33 -7.56 9.57
C CYS A 14 10.83 -6.67 8.43
N THR A 15 10.76 -7.15 7.21
CA THR A 15 11.04 -6.36 6.00
C THR A 15 9.72 -5.95 5.34
N ALA A 16 9.46 -4.65 5.28
CA ALA A 16 8.28 -4.07 4.63
C ALA A 16 8.65 -3.48 3.26
N LEU A 17 7.96 -3.91 2.21
CA LEU A 17 8.03 -3.29 0.88
C LEU A 17 6.85 -2.33 0.73
N ILE A 18 7.14 -1.06 0.43
CA ILE A 18 6.15 0.01 0.32
C ILE A 18 6.19 0.60 -1.07
N THR A 19 5.10 0.52 -1.81
CA THR A 19 4.96 1.16 -3.11
C THR A 19 4.43 2.59 -2.99
N GLY A 20 4.85 3.47 -3.90
CA GLY A 20 4.49 4.89 -3.84
C GLY A 20 5.06 5.60 -2.61
N ALA A 21 6.26 5.18 -2.16
CA ALA A 21 6.87 5.61 -0.91
C ALA A 21 7.44 7.04 -0.92
N SER A 22 7.40 7.73 -2.07
CA SER A 22 7.98 9.07 -2.22
C SER A 22 7.14 10.20 -1.61
N SER A 23 5.88 9.98 -1.27
CA SER A 23 4.99 11.02 -0.74
C SER A 23 3.76 10.44 -0.03
N GLY A 24 2.97 11.31 0.58
CA GLY A 24 1.64 11.00 1.11
C GLY A 24 1.63 9.84 2.10
N LEU A 25 0.65 8.95 1.96
CA LEU A 25 0.49 7.78 2.84
C LEU A 25 1.69 6.82 2.76
N GLY A 26 2.32 6.66 1.58
CA GLY A 26 3.50 5.81 1.43
C GLY A 26 4.68 6.29 2.26
N ALA A 27 4.93 7.60 2.29
CA ALA A 27 5.96 8.20 3.15
C ALA A 27 5.59 8.08 4.64
N ALA A 28 4.32 8.24 5.00
CA ALA A 28 3.83 8.04 6.35
C ALA A 28 3.97 6.57 6.81
N PHE A 29 3.69 5.60 5.94
CA PHE A 29 3.99 4.19 6.20
C PHE A 29 5.48 3.96 6.47
N ALA A 30 6.35 4.53 5.64
CA ALA A 30 7.79 4.38 5.80
C ALA A 30 8.28 4.92 7.15
N GLU A 31 7.81 6.10 7.55
CA GLU A 31 8.14 6.71 8.85
C GLU A 31 7.66 5.85 10.04
N GLU A 32 6.38 5.45 10.03
CA GLU A 32 5.79 4.72 11.14
C GLU A 32 6.34 3.29 11.28
N LEU A 33 6.60 2.61 10.16
CA LEU A 33 7.21 1.29 10.15
C LEU A 33 8.68 1.35 10.63
N ALA A 34 9.44 2.38 10.20
CA ALA A 34 10.79 2.62 10.70
C ALA A 34 10.81 2.86 12.22
N ARG A 35 9.86 3.68 12.73
CA ARG A 35 9.68 3.91 14.17
C ARG A 35 9.40 2.62 14.94
N ARG A 36 8.67 1.67 14.32
CA ARG A 36 8.40 0.32 14.86
C ARG A 36 9.52 -0.68 14.59
N GLN A 37 10.69 -0.21 14.15
CA GLN A 37 11.89 -1.02 13.91
C GLN A 37 11.73 -2.06 12.80
N ALA A 38 10.89 -1.80 11.79
CA ALA A 38 10.85 -2.59 10.57
C ALA A 38 11.97 -2.16 9.61
N ASN A 39 12.54 -3.09 8.86
CA ASN A 39 13.38 -2.81 7.71
C ASN A 39 12.52 -2.46 6.51
N LEU A 40 13.02 -1.63 5.60
CA LEU A 40 12.21 -1.08 4.52
C LEU A 40 12.80 -1.33 3.14
N ILE A 41 11.92 -1.56 2.17
CA ILE A 41 12.20 -1.46 0.74
C ILE A 41 11.21 -0.42 0.20
N LEU A 42 11.73 0.74 -0.22
CA LEU A 42 10.92 1.83 -0.72
C LEU A 42 10.90 1.81 -2.26
N VAL A 43 9.71 1.70 -2.84
CA VAL A 43 9.50 1.62 -4.29
C VAL A 43 8.78 2.86 -4.79
N ALA A 44 9.39 3.63 -5.70
CA ALA A 44 8.78 4.74 -6.43
C ALA A 44 9.64 5.13 -7.65
N ARG A 45 9.22 6.13 -8.41
CA ARG A 45 9.92 6.60 -9.62
C ARG A 45 11.06 7.59 -9.32
N SER A 46 10.97 8.34 -8.23
CA SER A 46 11.92 9.42 -7.92
C SER A 46 13.04 8.91 -7.03
N GLU A 47 14.17 8.56 -7.64
CA GLU A 47 15.37 8.13 -6.92
C GLU A 47 15.85 9.16 -5.88
N PRO A 48 15.99 10.47 -6.20
CA PRO A 48 16.50 11.44 -5.22
C PRO A 48 15.63 11.53 -3.96
N VAL A 49 14.30 11.48 -4.12
CA VAL A 49 13.36 11.55 -3.00
C VAL A 49 13.47 10.28 -2.13
N LEU A 50 13.55 9.11 -2.76
CA LEU A 50 13.70 7.83 -2.04
C LEU A 50 15.03 7.76 -1.31
N ALA A 51 16.14 8.16 -1.94
CA ALA A 51 17.48 8.16 -1.34
C ALA A 51 17.55 9.06 -0.12
N ALA A 52 17.01 10.28 -0.20
CA ALA A 52 16.94 11.21 0.92
C ALA A 52 16.08 10.62 2.07
N THR A 53 14.95 10.00 1.74
CA THR A 53 14.07 9.35 2.74
C THR A 53 14.79 8.19 3.44
N VAL A 54 15.43 7.33 2.68
CA VAL A 54 16.18 6.17 3.22
C VAL A 54 17.32 6.63 4.14
N SER A 55 18.12 7.63 3.71
CA SER A 55 19.19 8.18 4.56
C SER A 55 18.63 8.66 5.89
N ARG A 56 17.62 9.52 5.85
CA ARG A 56 16.98 10.07 7.05
C ARG A 56 16.42 8.99 8.00
N LEU A 57 15.78 7.95 7.44
CA LEU A 57 15.20 6.87 8.25
C LEU A 57 16.26 5.97 8.87
N ARG A 58 17.34 5.67 8.13
CA ARG A 58 18.50 4.95 8.65
C ARG A 58 19.16 5.70 9.80
N ASP A 59 19.42 6.99 9.60
CA ASP A 59 20.10 7.83 10.60
C ASP A 59 19.26 7.98 11.88
N ARG A 60 17.92 8.09 11.71
CA ARG A 60 17.01 8.33 12.84
C ARG A 60 16.66 7.07 13.63
N TYR A 61 16.50 5.95 12.95
CA TYR A 61 15.92 4.72 13.55
C TYR A 61 16.89 3.53 13.59
N GLY A 62 18.05 3.61 12.91
CA GLY A 62 19.04 2.53 12.89
C GLY A 62 18.58 1.27 12.13
N ILE A 63 17.57 1.38 11.26
CA ILE A 63 17.02 0.27 10.49
C ILE A 63 17.78 0.08 9.17
N ARG A 64 17.65 -1.12 8.56
CA ARG A 64 17.97 -1.30 7.15
C ARG A 64 16.84 -0.72 6.30
N ALA A 65 17.19 0.07 5.29
CA ALA A 65 16.24 0.57 4.31
C ALA A 65 16.90 0.60 2.92
N ASP A 66 16.23 0.11 1.91
CA ASP A 66 16.75 0.01 0.53
C ASP A 66 15.78 0.69 -0.44
N VAL A 67 16.30 1.10 -1.60
CA VAL A 67 15.54 1.78 -2.66
C VAL A 67 15.42 0.87 -3.87
N ILE A 68 14.22 0.79 -4.43
CA ILE A 68 13.98 0.25 -5.77
C ILE A 68 13.30 1.33 -6.61
N VAL A 69 14.01 1.84 -7.60
CA VAL A 69 13.45 2.82 -8.55
C VAL A 69 12.70 2.05 -9.62
N GLN A 70 11.38 2.19 -9.64
CA GLN A 70 10.53 1.48 -10.60
C GLN A 70 9.24 2.27 -10.89
N ASP A 71 8.88 2.39 -12.17
CA ASP A 71 7.52 2.72 -12.57
C ASP A 71 6.68 1.45 -12.56
N LEU A 72 5.67 1.43 -11.68
CA LEU A 72 4.81 0.25 -11.50
C LEU A 72 3.67 0.17 -12.52
N ALA A 73 3.46 1.19 -13.34
CA ALA A 73 2.41 1.21 -14.36
C ALA A 73 2.84 0.52 -15.67
N VAL A 74 4.08 -0.01 -15.73
CA VAL A 74 4.59 -0.69 -16.93
C VAL A 74 4.56 -2.20 -16.77
N GLU A 75 4.43 -2.91 -17.88
CA GLU A 75 4.45 -4.38 -17.91
C GLU A 75 5.78 -4.93 -17.36
N GLY A 76 5.72 -6.03 -16.60
CA GLY A 76 6.89 -6.64 -15.99
C GLY A 76 7.44 -5.93 -14.75
N ALA A 77 6.87 -4.80 -14.34
CA ALA A 77 7.36 -4.02 -13.20
C ALA A 77 7.40 -4.83 -11.89
N ALA A 78 6.36 -5.61 -11.62
CA ALA A 78 6.30 -6.45 -10.41
C ALA A 78 7.41 -7.52 -10.41
N THR A 79 7.68 -8.14 -11.57
CA THR A 79 8.78 -9.10 -11.73
C THR A 79 10.13 -8.43 -11.46
N ALA A 80 10.34 -7.21 -12.01
CA ALA A 80 11.56 -6.46 -11.78
C ALA A 80 11.75 -6.12 -10.29
N VAL A 81 10.69 -5.70 -9.60
CA VAL A 81 10.72 -5.42 -8.15
C VAL A 81 11.04 -6.69 -7.36
N ALA A 82 10.41 -7.83 -7.70
CA ALA A 82 10.67 -9.11 -7.03
C ALA A 82 12.13 -9.57 -7.23
N GLN A 83 12.68 -9.44 -8.44
CA GLN A 83 14.08 -9.75 -8.73
C GLN A 83 15.03 -8.86 -7.92
N ARG A 84 14.82 -7.54 -7.92
CA ARG A 84 15.64 -6.61 -7.13
C ARG A 84 15.55 -6.91 -5.64
N THR A 85 14.38 -7.31 -5.14
CA THR A 85 14.20 -7.73 -3.75
C THR A 85 15.00 -8.99 -3.43
N ALA A 86 15.01 -9.97 -4.34
CA ALA A 86 15.80 -11.19 -4.19
C ALA A 86 17.31 -10.90 -4.22
N GLU A 87 17.78 -9.98 -5.07
CA GLU A 87 19.18 -9.52 -5.12
C GLU A 87 19.62 -8.88 -3.79
N LEU A 88 18.72 -8.22 -3.07
CA LEU A 88 18.99 -7.70 -1.73
C LEU A 88 19.15 -8.80 -0.66
N GLY A 89 18.84 -10.06 -1.00
CA GLY A 89 18.94 -11.21 -0.11
C GLY A 89 17.95 -11.19 1.05
N VAL A 90 16.78 -10.54 0.87
CA VAL A 90 15.76 -10.42 1.92
C VAL A 90 14.42 -10.97 1.46
N ARG A 91 13.65 -11.50 2.42
CA ARG A 91 12.24 -11.83 2.21
C ARG A 91 11.39 -10.62 2.59
N VAL A 92 10.34 -10.35 1.83
CA VAL A 92 9.32 -9.37 2.21
C VAL A 92 8.31 -10.05 3.14
N ASP A 93 8.16 -9.49 4.34
CA ASP A 93 7.20 -9.95 5.35
C ASP A 93 5.92 -9.13 5.35
N LEU A 94 6.00 -7.86 4.91
CA LEU A 94 4.87 -6.95 4.78
C LEU A 94 4.90 -6.28 3.41
N LEU A 95 3.87 -6.48 2.61
CA LEU A 95 3.64 -5.75 1.36
C LEU A 95 2.62 -4.63 1.59
N VAL A 96 3.01 -3.38 1.29
CA VAL A 96 2.11 -2.22 1.29
C VAL A 96 1.89 -1.76 -0.16
N ASN A 97 0.79 -2.18 -0.77
CA ASN A 97 0.31 -1.73 -2.06
C ASN A 97 -0.37 -0.36 -1.89
N ASN A 98 0.44 0.70 -1.93
CA ASN A 98 -0.01 2.08 -1.73
C ASN A 98 0.08 2.92 -3.01
N ALA A 99 0.96 2.58 -3.95
CA ALA A 99 1.10 3.34 -5.20
C ALA A 99 -0.24 3.49 -5.91
N GLY A 100 -0.55 4.72 -6.31
CA GLY A 100 -1.78 5.03 -7.01
C GLY A 100 -1.95 6.52 -7.23
N PHE A 101 -2.79 6.86 -8.19
CA PHE A 101 -3.25 8.22 -8.44
C PHE A 101 -4.71 8.21 -8.87
N ALA A 102 -5.29 9.39 -9.02
CA ALA A 102 -6.65 9.57 -9.54
C ALA A 102 -6.66 10.49 -10.75
N THR A 103 -7.61 10.26 -11.65
CA THR A 103 -8.08 11.20 -12.65
C THR A 103 -9.42 11.77 -12.19
N GLN A 104 -9.69 13.04 -12.46
CA GLN A 104 -10.95 13.71 -12.13
C GLN A 104 -11.46 14.50 -13.33
N GLY A 105 -12.74 14.37 -13.61
CA GLY A 105 -13.41 15.08 -14.70
C GLY A 105 -14.55 14.28 -15.30
N ARG A 106 -15.19 14.82 -16.32
CA ARG A 106 -16.12 14.05 -17.14
C ARG A 106 -15.34 12.99 -17.90
N PHE A 107 -15.84 11.76 -17.92
CA PHE A 107 -15.11 10.60 -18.46
C PHE A 107 -14.62 10.85 -19.91
N GLU A 108 -15.47 11.42 -20.74
CA GLU A 108 -15.15 11.73 -22.14
C GLU A 108 -14.10 12.83 -22.32
N THR A 109 -13.75 13.58 -21.27
CA THR A 109 -12.73 14.65 -21.31
C THR A 109 -11.38 14.21 -20.75
N ILE A 110 -11.29 13.04 -20.14
CA ILE A 110 -10.04 12.50 -19.62
C ILE A 110 -9.33 11.74 -20.74
N ALA A 111 -8.05 11.96 -20.89
CA ALA A 111 -7.25 11.24 -21.88
C ALA A 111 -7.22 9.73 -21.52
N ALA A 112 -7.55 8.88 -22.51
CA ALA A 112 -7.73 7.45 -22.31
C ALA A 112 -6.47 6.73 -21.77
N ASP A 113 -5.28 7.20 -22.18
CA ASP A 113 -4.00 6.69 -21.68
C ASP A 113 -3.79 6.97 -20.18
N ARG A 114 -4.28 8.10 -19.67
CA ARG A 114 -4.23 8.40 -18.24
C ARG A 114 -5.11 7.48 -17.41
N ASP A 115 -6.31 7.19 -17.86
CA ASP A 115 -7.19 6.23 -17.21
C ASP A 115 -6.63 4.81 -17.29
N HIS A 116 -6.04 4.43 -18.45
CA HIS A 116 -5.34 3.16 -18.59
C HIS A 116 -4.18 3.05 -17.59
N HIS A 117 -3.29 4.05 -17.53
CA HIS A 117 -2.20 4.07 -16.55
C HIS A 117 -2.69 4.00 -15.11
N GLN A 118 -3.83 4.63 -14.81
CA GLN A 118 -4.43 4.55 -13.47
C GLN A 118 -4.85 3.11 -13.13
N VAL A 119 -5.44 2.37 -14.05
CA VAL A 119 -5.81 0.96 -13.84
C VAL A 119 -4.55 0.11 -13.67
N MET A 120 -3.54 0.31 -14.53
CA MET A 120 -2.26 -0.42 -14.43
C MET A 120 -1.59 -0.19 -13.08
N LEU A 121 -1.51 1.05 -12.61
CA LEU A 121 -0.86 1.36 -11.33
C LEU A 121 -1.70 0.93 -10.11
N ASN A 122 -3.00 1.30 -10.09
CA ASN A 122 -3.84 1.11 -8.91
C ASN A 122 -4.30 -0.33 -8.73
N VAL A 123 -4.34 -1.13 -9.80
CA VAL A 123 -4.89 -2.49 -9.80
C VAL A 123 -3.85 -3.52 -10.22
N ALA A 124 -3.40 -3.49 -11.48
CA ALA A 124 -2.52 -4.53 -12.02
C ALA A 124 -1.23 -4.67 -11.20
N ALA A 125 -0.55 -3.56 -10.91
CA ALA A 125 0.67 -3.57 -10.12
C ALA A 125 0.50 -4.21 -8.73
N ALA A 126 -0.63 -3.95 -8.05
CA ALA A 126 -0.92 -4.53 -6.74
C ALA A 126 -1.18 -6.04 -6.82
N VAL A 127 -1.90 -6.49 -7.84
CA VAL A 127 -2.15 -7.92 -8.09
C VAL A 127 -0.84 -8.64 -8.38
N ASP A 128 -0.04 -8.11 -9.30
CA ASP A 128 1.21 -8.72 -9.75
C ASP A 128 2.25 -8.78 -8.64
N LEU A 129 2.40 -7.71 -7.85
CA LEU A 129 3.28 -7.71 -6.67
C LEU A 129 2.82 -8.72 -5.61
N THR A 130 1.52 -8.83 -5.40
CA THR A 130 0.96 -9.82 -4.49
C THR A 130 1.30 -11.23 -4.96
N HIS A 131 1.11 -11.55 -6.25
CA HIS A 131 1.50 -12.84 -6.83
C HIS A 131 3.00 -13.12 -6.69
N ALA A 132 3.83 -12.11 -6.90
CA ALA A 132 5.29 -12.28 -6.84
C ALA A 132 5.82 -12.51 -5.42
N LEU A 133 5.21 -11.90 -4.39
CA LEU A 133 5.75 -11.89 -3.02
C LEU A 133 5.02 -12.85 -2.07
N LEU A 134 3.74 -13.15 -2.30
CA LEU A 134 2.94 -14.05 -1.46
C LEU A 134 3.53 -15.46 -1.29
N PRO A 135 4.12 -16.11 -2.31
CA PRO A 135 4.73 -17.43 -2.13
C PRO A 135 5.81 -17.47 -1.05
N GLY A 136 6.64 -16.44 -0.95
CA GLY A 136 7.66 -16.33 0.11
C GLY A 136 7.07 -16.18 1.52
N MET A 137 5.98 -15.44 1.65
CA MET A 137 5.25 -15.30 2.92
C MET A 137 4.61 -16.63 3.33
N LEU A 138 3.97 -17.33 2.37
CA LEU A 138 3.34 -18.64 2.60
C LEU A 138 4.36 -19.70 3.01
N ALA A 139 5.53 -19.74 2.36
CA ALA A 139 6.61 -20.67 2.71
C ALA A 139 7.13 -20.43 4.13
N ALA A 140 7.10 -19.18 4.61
CA ALA A 140 7.47 -18.82 5.97
C ALA A 140 6.34 -19.02 7.00
N GLY A 141 5.10 -19.23 6.56
CA GLY A 141 3.93 -19.32 7.43
C GLY A 141 3.58 -18.02 8.16
N THR A 142 4.14 -16.89 7.73
CA THR A 142 3.88 -15.57 8.32
C THR A 142 4.06 -14.47 7.28
N GLY A 143 3.19 -13.48 7.30
CA GLY A 143 3.26 -12.32 6.44
C GLY A 143 2.02 -11.44 6.53
N ALA A 144 2.09 -10.28 5.87
CA ALA A 144 0.94 -9.40 5.77
C ALA A 144 0.92 -8.61 4.46
N ILE A 145 -0.28 -8.25 4.03
CA ILE A 145 -0.53 -7.42 2.86
C ILE A 145 -1.48 -6.29 3.26
N VAL A 146 -1.06 -5.07 3.02
CA VAL A 146 -1.91 -3.88 3.16
C VAL A 146 -2.19 -3.32 1.79
N ASN A 147 -3.45 -3.31 1.39
CA ASN A 147 -3.91 -2.68 0.15
C ASN A 147 -4.56 -1.34 0.46
N VAL A 148 -3.98 -0.25 -0.03
CA VAL A 148 -4.54 1.09 0.18
C VAL A 148 -5.67 1.33 -0.82
N ALA A 149 -6.89 1.15 -0.33
CA ALA A 149 -8.14 1.44 -1.02
C ALA A 149 -8.57 2.91 -0.79
N SER A 150 -9.85 3.18 -0.61
CA SER A 150 -10.42 4.49 -0.29
C SER A 150 -11.89 4.31 0.11
N LEU A 151 -12.45 5.24 0.88
CA LEU A 151 -13.91 5.35 1.06
C LEU A 151 -14.64 5.52 -0.28
N GLY A 152 -14.00 6.16 -1.27
CA GLY A 152 -14.54 6.28 -2.63
C GLY A 152 -14.74 4.96 -3.38
N GLY A 153 -14.26 3.82 -2.84
CA GLY A 153 -14.51 2.49 -3.39
C GLY A 153 -15.82 1.83 -2.92
N PHE A 154 -16.52 2.39 -1.93
CA PHE A 154 -17.77 1.79 -1.42
C PHE A 154 -19.02 2.21 -2.17
N GLN A 155 -18.93 3.23 -3.03
CA GLN A 155 -20.06 3.76 -3.79
C GLN A 155 -19.60 4.32 -5.13
N PRO A 156 -20.50 4.44 -6.12
CA PRO A 156 -20.20 5.14 -7.36
C PRO A 156 -19.72 6.57 -7.10
N ALA A 157 -18.63 6.98 -7.73
CA ALA A 157 -18.02 8.28 -7.58
C ALA A 157 -18.06 9.05 -8.91
N PRO A 158 -19.12 9.84 -9.20
CA PRO A 158 -19.17 10.68 -10.38
C PRO A 158 -17.95 11.58 -10.49
N TYR A 159 -17.45 11.78 -11.70
CA TYR A 159 -16.21 12.51 -12.03
C TYR A 159 -14.90 11.86 -11.53
N LEU A 160 -14.98 10.71 -10.86
CA LEU A 160 -13.87 9.86 -10.41
C LEU A 160 -14.14 8.41 -10.83
N ALA A 161 -14.76 8.17 -11.97
CA ALA A 161 -15.30 6.88 -12.37
C ALA A 161 -14.26 5.76 -12.31
N VAL A 162 -13.11 5.93 -12.97
CA VAL A 162 -12.03 4.94 -12.99
C VAL A 162 -11.39 4.80 -11.61
N TYR A 163 -11.12 5.92 -10.92
CA TYR A 163 -10.55 5.88 -9.57
C TYR A 163 -11.44 5.10 -8.60
N GLY A 164 -12.73 5.45 -8.52
CA GLY A 164 -13.69 4.76 -7.65
C GLY A 164 -13.74 3.25 -7.95
N ALA A 165 -13.78 2.89 -9.23
CA ALA A 165 -13.76 1.49 -9.67
C ALA A 165 -12.47 0.77 -9.27
N THR A 166 -11.28 1.40 -9.40
CA THR A 166 -10.01 0.80 -8.94
C THR A 166 -9.99 0.58 -7.43
N LYS A 167 -10.57 1.51 -6.66
CA LYS A 167 -10.64 1.38 -5.20
C LYS A 167 -11.68 0.36 -4.73
N ALA A 168 -12.80 0.20 -5.45
CA ALA A 168 -13.76 -0.88 -5.25
C ALA A 168 -13.13 -2.26 -5.52
N PHE A 169 -12.34 -2.37 -6.62
CA PHE A 169 -11.56 -3.58 -6.89
C PHE A 169 -10.65 -3.93 -5.70
N MET A 170 -9.88 -2.97 -5.20
CA MET A 170 -8.94 -3.20 -4.09
C MET A 170 -9.64 -3.67 -2.81
N ILE A 171 -10.85 -3.17 -2.52
CA ILE A 171 -11.65 -3.63 -1.38
C ILE A 171 -12.06 -5.09 -1.58
N SER A 172 -12.68 -5.41 -2.72
CA SER A 172 -13.16 -6.77 -3.03
C SER A 172 -12.01 -7.78 -3.08
N PHE A 173 -10.91 -7.44 -3.76
CA PHE A 173 -9.70 -8.25 -3.85
C PHE A 173 -9.12 -8.56 -2.47
N SER A 174 -9.01 -7.55 -1.60
CA SER A 174 -8.47 -7.74 -0.26
C SER A 174 -9.34 -8.63 0.60
N GLN A 175 -10.66 -8.50 0.52
CA GLN A 175 -11.61 -9.31 1.28
C GLN A 175 -11.56 -10.78 0.84
N ALA A 176 -11.56 -11.03 -0.47
CA ALA A 176 -11.45 -12.38 -1.03
C ALA A 176 -10.12 -13.03 -0.64
N LEU A 177 -9.01 -12.31 -0.84
CA LEU A 177 -7.67 -12.81 -0.51
C LEU A 177 -7.50 -13.07 1.00
N SER A 178 -8.11 -12.23 1.85
CA SER A 178 -8.13 -12.44 3.30
C SER A 178 -8.85 -13.75 3.68
N ALA A 179 -9.96 -14.05 3.03
CA ALA A 179 -10.70 -15.30 3.26
C ALA A 179 -9.90 -16.52 2.78
N GLU A 180 -9.28 -16.46 1.61
CA GLU A 180 -8.45 -17.55 1.06
C GLU A 180 -7.20 -17.86 1.89
N LEU A 181 -6.63 -16.83 2.52
CA LEU A 181 -5.41 -16.93 3.32
C LEU A 181 -5.68 -17.15 4.81
N HIS A 182 -6.96 -17.21 5.22
CA HIS A 182 -7.33 -17.47 6.61
C HIS A 182 -6.71 -18.77 7.14
N GLY A 183 -6.09 -18.70 8.30
CA GLY A 183 -5.42 -19.86 8.93
C GLY A 183 -4.08 -20.24 8.30
N ARG A 184 -3.58 -19.48 7.29
CA ARG A 184 -2.31 -19.74 6.62
C ARG A 184 -1.17 -18.84 7.09
N GLY A 185 -1.36 -18.09 8.18
CA GLY A 185 -0.37 -17.19 8.76
C GLY A 185 -0.22 -15.85 8.03
N ILE A 186 -1.09 -15.55 7.06
CA ILE A 186 -1.05 -14.30 6.28
C ILE A 186 -2.26 -13.44 6.64
N THR A 187 -2.00 -12.19 6.98
CA THR A 187 -3.05 -11.19 7.23
C THR A 187 -3.18 -10.24 6.04
N VAL A 188 -4.39 -10.04 5.55
CA VAL A 188 -4.66 -9.07 4.47
C VAL A 188 -5.58 -7.97 5.00
N LEU A 189 -5.17 -6.72 4.82
CA LEU A 189 -5.90 -5.54 5.26
C LEU A 189 -6.23 -4.64 4.07
N ALA A 190 -7.51 -4.33 3.85
CA ALA A 190 -7.92 -3.20 3.01
C ALA A 190 -7.95 -1.93 3.87
N LEU A 191 -7.04 -1.00 3.64
CA LEU A 191 -7.06 0.31 4.27
C LEU A 191 -7.90 1.26 3.43
N CYS A 192 -9.04 1.71 3.97
CA CYS A 192 -10.01 2.58 3.27
C CYS A 192 -10.05 3.97 3.93
N PRO A 193 -9.06 4.83 3.71
CA PRO A 193 -9.07 6.15 4.32
C PRO A 193 -10.11 7.06 3.68
N GLY A 194 -10.62 8.00 4.48
CA GLY A 194 -11.28 9.20 4.00
C GLY A 194 -10.26 10.17 3.38
N PRO A 195 -10.62 11.45 3.18
CA PRO A 195 -9.68 12.46 2.75
C PRO A 195 -8.53 12.58 3.76
N VAL A 196 -7.29 12.38 3.29
CA VAL A 196 -6.08 12.52 4.12
C VAL A 196 -5.31 13.74 3.65
N ASP A 197 -4.78 14.52 4.58
CA ASP A 197 -3.95 15.69 4.24
C ASP A 197 -2.62 15.23 3.63
N THR A 198 -2.60 15.18 2.32
CA THR A 198 -1.46 14.76 1.51
C THR A 198 -1.44 15.51 0.19
N ALA A 199 -0.31 15.49 -0.51
CA ALA A 199 -0.20 16.05 -1.86
C ALA A 199 -1.10 15.37 -2.93
N PHE A 200 -1.90 14.38 -2.56
CA PHE A 200 -2.81 13.67 -3.48
C PHE A 200 -3.81 14.62 -4.15
N PHE A 201 -4.40 15.55 -3.38
CA PHE A 201 -5.36 16.52 -3.90
C PHE A 201 -4.71 17.60 -4.75
N ASP A 202 -3.44 17.91 -4.50
CA ASP A 202 -2.67 18.85 -5.32
C ASP A 202 -2.36 18.23 -6.71
N VAL A 203 -2.04 16.94 -6.75
CA VAL A 203 -1.87 16.16 -8.00
C VAL A 203 -3.19 15.99 -8.75
N LEU A 204 -4.31 15.86 -8.02
CA LEU A 204 -5.65 15.77 -8.59
C LEU A 204 -6.11 17.10 -9.23
N GLY A 205 -5.48 18.23 -8.85
CA GLY A 205 -5.83 19.57 -9.34
C GLY A 205 -7.12 20.15 -8.77
N SER A 206 -7.74 19.46 -7.80
CA SER A 206 -8.97 19.91 -7.15
C SER A 206 -9.10 19.36 -5.75
N ARG A 207 -9.28 20.26 -4.79
CA ARG A 207 -9.67 19.90 -3.41
C ARG A 207 -11.18 19.70 -3.23
N ALA A 208 -11.98 19.94 -4.27
CA ALA A 208 -13.44 19.73 -4.23
C ALA A 208 -13.84 18.26 -4.01
N ALA A 209 -12.95 17.30 -4.31
CA ALA A 209 -13.14 15.89 -4.02
C ALA A 209 -12.86 15.52 -2.53
N ALA A 210 -12.28 16.41 -1.76
CA ALA A 210 -12.03 16.23 -0.32
C ALA A 210 -13.31 16.57 0.47
N ILE A 211 -14.32 15.71 0.39
CA ILE A 211 -15.57 15.88 1.15
C ILE A 211 -15.32 15.38 2.58
N GLY A 212 -15.41 16.27 3.57
CA GLY A 212 -15.26 15.95 4.98
C GLY A 212 -13.98 16.50 5.64
N GLN A 213 -13.80 16.18 6.91
CA GLN A 213 -12.60 16.57 7.65
C GLN A 213 -11.40 15.79 7.15
N GLN A 214 -10.32 16.49 6.84
CA GLN A 214 -9.05 15.86 6.47
C GLN A 214 -8.44 15.16 7.69
N LEU A 215 -8.00 13.93 7.47
CA LEU A 215 -7.38 13.09 8.49
C LEU A 215 -5.87 13.28 8.48
N ASP A 216 -5.27 13.17 9.67
CA ASP A 216 -3.82 13.10 9.79
C ASP A 216 -3.30 11.75 9.27
N ALA A 217 -2.35 11.79 8.33
CA ALA A 217 -1.76 10.60 7.73
C ALA A 217 -1.12 9.67 8.77
N ALA A 218 -0.41 10.24 9.77
CA ALA A 218 0.25 9.44 10.80
C ALA A 218 -0.77 8.69 11.67
N ALA A 219 -1.89 9.33 12.04
CA ALA A 219 -2.95 8.69 12.81
C ALA A 219 -3.61 7.55 12.04
N VAL A 220 -3.88 7.75 10.73
CA VAL A 220 -4.44 6.71 9.86
C VAL A 220 -3.52 5.49 9.79
N ILE A 221 -2.22 5.71 9.57
CA ILE A 221 -1.25 4.62 9.45
C ILE A 221 -1.03 3.91 10.79
N THR A 222 -0.96 4.64 11.90
CA THR A 222 -0.85 4.05 13.24
C THR A 222 -2.02 3.09 13.50
N ALA A 223 -3.26 3.54 13.25
CA ALA A 223 -4.44 2.71 13.43
C ALA A 223 -4.45 1.47 12.49
N ALA A 224 -3.99 1.63 11.24
CA ALA A 224 -3.88 0.53 10.29
C ALA A 224 -2.88 -0.55 10.75
N LEU A 225 -1.70 -0.14 11.20
CA LEU A 225 -0.67 -1.07 11.68
C LEU A 225 -1.05 -1.73 13.01
N ASP A 226 -1.78 -1.04 13.89
CA ASP A 226 -2.31 -1.62 15.13
C ASP A 226 -3.40 -2.67 14.82
N ALA A 227 -4.25 -2.42 13.83
CA ALA A 227 -5.23 -3.41 13.38
C ALA A 227 -4.55 -4.63 12.77
N LEU A 228 -3.53 -4.41 11.94
CA LEU A 228 -2.76 -5.48 11.29
C LEU A 228 -2.10 -6.40 12.33
N THR A 229 -1.41 -5.80 13.32
CA THR A 229 -0.74 -6.55 14.40
C THR A 229 -1.71 -7.21 15.39
N ALA A 230 -2.96 -6.76 15.44
CA ALA A 230 -4.03 -7.42 16.18
C ALA A 230 -4.73 -8.54 15.39
N GLY A 231 -4.24 -8.89 14.19
CA GLY A 231 -4.83 -9.92 13.32
C GLY A 231 -6.22 -9.55 12.78
N ARG A 232 -6.56 -8.27 12.76
CA ARG A 232 -7.85 -7.79 12.24
C ARG A 232 -7.76 -7.61 10.73
N ALA A 233 -8.42 -8.50 10.00
CA ALA A 233 -8.49 -8.52 8.53
C ALA A 233 -9.61 -7.64 7.96
N ALA A 234 -10.04 -6.60 8.67
CA ALA A 234 -11.18 -5.79 8.26
C ALA A 234 -10.75 -4.54 7.50
N SER A 235 -11.61 -4.07 6.58
CA SER A 235 -11.50 -2.73 6.01
C SER A 235 -11.64 -1.70 7.14
N LEU A 236 -10.56 -0.97 7.42
CA LEU A 236 -10.61 0.17 8.34
C LEU A 236 -11.06 1.38 7.53
N SER A 237 -12.32 1.77 7.67
CA SER A 237 -12.74 3.12 7.36
C SER A 237 -12.37 4.01 8.55
N SER A 238 -11.55 5.01 8.34
CA SER A 238 -11.18 5.97 9.38
C SER A 238 -12.29 7.01 9.60
N HIS A 239 -13.53 6.55 9.82
CA HIS A 239 -14.62 7.39 10.31
C HIS A 239 -14.94 6.98 11.75
N ARG A 240 -14.66 7.85 12.69
CA ARG A 240 -15.47 8.08 13.86
C ARG A 240 -16.26 9.35 13.67
#